data_bec21205d3b96513b898a93f55fe4f55
#
_entry.id   bec21205d3b96513b898a93f55fe4f55
#
_cell.length_a   1.000
_cell.length_b   1.000
_cell.length_c   1.000
_cell.angle_alpha   90.00
_cell.angle_beta   90.00
_cell.angle_gamma   90.00
#
_symmetry.space_group_name_H-M   'P 1'
#
loop_
_entity.id
_entity.type
_entity.pdbx_description
1 polymer ?
#
loop_
_entity_poly.entity_id
_entity_poly.type
_entity_poly.pdbx_seq_one_letter_code
_entity_poly.pdbx_strand_id
1 'polypeptide(L)'
;LGDEMYLTQFAFEEAKHVQVFRMWLDAVGIDDDLHCYLDDIPTYRTIFYEELPACLNALSDDPSPAAQVRASVTYNHMVEGMLALTGYFGWHKICVERGILPGMQELVRRIGDDERRHMAWGTFTCRRHVAADDANWGVFETRMNELMPLALRLIEEGFALYDPMPFDISTDEFMQYASDKGMRRLGTISSARGRPVAEIDLDYSPVQLEDTFADEDEKALAAV
;
A
#
# COMPACT_ATOMS: atom_id res chain seq x y z
N LEU A 1 -3.16 -22.13 10.15
CA LEU A 1 -4.09 -21.57 11.15
C LEU A 1 -3.72 -20.12 11.53
N GLY A 2 -2.43 -19.84 11.84
CA GLY A 2 -2.00 -18.47 12.20
C GLY A 2 -2.25 -17.46 11.09
N ASP A 3 -1.83 -17.77 9.88
CA ASP A 3 -2.03 -16.91 8.70
C ASP A 3 -3.52 -16.72 8.38
N GLU A 4 -4.33 -17.78 8.48
CA GLU A 4 -5.79 -17.70 8.27
C GLU A 4 -6.47 -16.79 9.29
N MET A 5 -6.08 -16.88 10.57
CA MET A 5 -6.60 -16.00 11.63
C MET A 5 -6.22 -14.54 11.35
N TYR A 6 -4.98 -14.30 10.94
CA TYR A 6 -4.49 -12.97 10.63
C TYR A 6 -5.23 -12.37 9.42
N LEU A 7 -5.36 -13.12 8.33
CA LEU A 7 -6.09 -12.68 7.14
C LEU A 7 -7.58 -12.44 7.39
N THR A 8 -8.19 -13.15 8.35
CA THR A 8 -9.57 -12.89 8.75
C THR A 8 -9.71 -11.54 9.44
N GLN A 9 -8.76 -11.18 10.32
CA GLN A 9 -8.71 -9.84 10.93
C GLN A 9 -8.47 -8.78 9.87
N PHE A 10 -7.54 -9.02 8.95
CA PHE A 10 -7.24 -8.17 7.83
C PHE A 10 -8.51 -7.82 7.00
N ALA A 11 -9.24 -8.85 6.56
CA ALA A 11 -10.50 -8.64 5.83
C ALA A 11 -11.55 -7.82 6.64
N PHE A 12 -11.57 -7.96 7.96
CA PHE A 12 -12.42 -7.17 8.83
C PHE A 12 -11.97 -5.70 8.89
N GLU A 13 -10.68 -5.44 8.95
CA GLU A 13 -10.10 -4.10 8.97
C GLU A 13 -10.39 -3.38 7.65
N GLU A 14 -10.24 -4.05 6.50
CA GLU A 14 -10.60 -3.51 5.19
C GLU A 14 -12.09 -3.14 5.09
N ALA A 15 -12.96 -3.97 5.62
CA ALA A 15 -14.39 -3.66 5.67
C ALA A 15 -14.68 -2.41 6.52
N LYS A 16 -13.94 -2.18 7.62
CA LYS A 16 -14.03 -0.95 8.41
C LYS A 16 -13.54 0.27 7.61
N HIS A 17 -12.45 0.15 6.85
CA HIS A 17 -11.93 1.24 6.04
C HIS A 17 -12.99 1.70 5.03
N VAL A 18 -13.62 0.79 4.32
CA VAL A 18 -14.73 1.11 3.40
C VAL A 18 -15.88 1.80 4.15
N GLN A 19 -16.26 1.27 5.32
CA GLN A 19 -17.36 1.83 6.11
C GLN A 19 -17.07 3.26 6.57
N VAL A 20 -15.88 3.54 7.08
CA VAL A 20 -15.57 4.87 7.62
C VAL A 20 -15.41 5.91 6.52
N PHE A 21 -14.86 5.57 5.35
CA PHE A 21 -14.86 6.47 4.21
C PHE A 21 -16.29 6.76 3.71
N ARG A 22 -17.16 5.75 3.67
CA ARG A 22 -18.56 5.97 3.32
C ARG A 22 -19.26 6.90 4.31
N MET A 23 -19.07 6.70 5.61
CA MET A 23 -19.62 7.57 6.65
C MET A 23 -19.10 9.00 6.55
N TRP A 24 -17.83 9.17 6.16
CA TRP A 24 -17.25 10.51 5.92
C TRP A 24 -17.89 11.18 4.72
N LEU A 25 -18.03 10.48 3.59
CA LEU A 25 -18.69 11.00 2.38
C LEU A 25 -20.14 11.45 2.70
N ASP A 26 -20.88 10.63 3.43
CA ASP A 26 -22.25 10.96 3.88
C ASP A 26 -22.25 12.21 4.77
N ALA A 27 -21.28 12.34 5.69
CA ALA A 27 -21.20 13.48 6.62
C ALA A 27 -20.86 14.81 5.92
N VAL A 28 -20.11 14.77 4.82
CA VAL A 28 -19.78 15.95 4.02
C VAL A 28 -20.77 16.20 2.87
N GLY A 29 -21.77 15.34 2.69
CA GLY A 29 -22.83 15.48 1.69
C GLY A 29 -22.39 15.12 0.27
N ILE A 30 -21.43 14.19 0.12
CA ILE A 30 -21.01 13.66 -1.17
C ILE A 30 -21.71 12.31 -1.37
N ASP A 31 -22.75 12.30 -2.18
CA ASP A 31 -23.55 11.12 -2.54
C ASP A 31 -23.49 10.77 -4.04
N ASP A 32 -22.68 11.51 -4.79
CA ASP A 32 -22.44 11.25 -6.20
C ASP A 32 -21.71 9.92 -6.45
N ASP A 33 -21.90 9.35 -7.63
CA ASP A 33 -21.09 8.24 -8.12
C ASP A 33 -19.68 8.73 -8.47
N LEU A 34 -18.71 8.38 -7.64
CA LEU A 34 -17.33 8.81 -7.82
C LEU A 34 -16.59 8.08 -8.96
N HIS A 35 -17.20 7.04 -9.57
CA HIS A 35 -16.58 6.32 -10.70
C HIS A 35 -16.34 7.21 -11.92
N CYS A 36 -17.14 8.25 -12.11
CA CYS A 36 -16.92 9.20 -13.20
C CYS A 36 -15.56 9.89 -13.16
N TYR A 37 -14.96 10.03 -11.99
CA TYR A 37 -13.61 10.60 -11.83
C TYR A 37 -12.49 9.63 -12.21
N LEU A 38 -12.79 8.35 -12.37
CA LEU A 38 -11.82 7.31 -12.72
C LEU A 38 -11.71 7.09 -14.23
N ASP A 39 -12.66 7.62 -15.01
CA ASP A 39 -12.68 7.47 -16.46
C ASP A 39 -11.45 8.10 -17.13
N ASP A 40 -10.93 9.18 -16.54
CA ASP A 40 -9.73 9.89 -17.01
C ASP A 40 -8.42 9.33 -16.40
N ILE A 41 -8.50 8.23 -15.64
CA ILE A 41 -7.36 7.56 -15.00
C ILE A 41 -7.28 6.09 -15.44
N PRO A 42 -6.86 5.80 -16.69
CA PRO A 42 -6.86 4.43 -17.22
C PRO A 42 -6.00 3.46 -16.43
N THR A 43 -4.91 3.94 -15.83
CA THR A 43 -4.02 3.11 -15.02
C THR A 43 -4.70 2.62 -13.74
N TYR A 44 -5.64 3.40 -13.18
CA TYR A 44 -6.46 2.94 -12.05
C TYR A 44 -7.23 1.66 -12.42
N ARG A 45 -7.87 1.65 -13.59
CA ARG A 45 -8.62 0.49 -14.09
C ARG A 45 -7.71 -0.72 -14.24
N THR A 46 -6.53 -0.54 -14.83
CA THR A 46 -5.55 -1.63 -14.98
C THR A 46 -5.17 -2.24 -13.63
N ILE A 47 -4.83 -1.43 -12.64
CA ILE A 47 -4.38 -1.93 -11.34
C ILE A 47 -5.54 -2.57 -10.56
N PHE A 48 -6.67 -1.85 -10.38
CA PHE A 48 -7.72 -2.24 -9.45
C PHE A 48 -8.78 -3.18 -10.03
N TYR A 49 -9.01 -3.15 -11.35
CA TYR A 49 -10.03 -3.99 -12.00
C TYR A 49 -9.46 -5.16 -12.80
N GLU A 50 -8.16 -5.16 -13.09
CA GLU A 50 -7.51 -6.21 -13.86
C GLU A 50 -6.45 -6.94 -13.05
N GLU A 51 -5.35 -6.27 -12.68
CA GLU A 51 -4.18 -6.89 -12.05
C GLU A 51 -4.45 -7.41 -10.64
N LEU A 52 -5.11 -6.62 -9.80
CA LEU A 52 -5.42 -6.99 -8.42
C LEU A 52 -6.39 -8.18 -8.34
N PRO A 53 -7.59 -8.15 -8.97
CA PRO A 53 -8.49 -9.29 -8.91
C PRO A 53 -7.92 -10.53 -9.60
N ALA A 54 -7.16 -10.39 -10.69
CA ALA A 54 -6.56 -11.52 -11.38
C ALA A 54 -5.58 -12.28 -10.48
N CYS A 55 -4.67 -11.60 -9.79
CA CYS A 55 -3.69 -12.26 -8.93
C CYS A 55 -4.31 -12.86 -7.66
N LEU A 56 -5.33 -12.21 -7.06
CA LEU A 56 -6.00 -12.74 -5.87
C LEU A 56 -6.88 -13.96 -6.21
N ASN A 57 -7.65 -13.90 -7.31
CA ASN A 57 -8.49 -15.01 -7.74
C ASN A 57 -7.66 -16.23 -8.15
N ALA A 58 -6.47 -16.03 -8.72
CA ALA A 58 -5.57 -17.13 -9.09
C ALA A 58 -5.18 -18.01 -7.90
N LEU A 59 -5.14 -17.48 -6.67
CA LEU A 59 -4.84 -18.24 -5.45
C LEU A 59 -5.85 -19.35 -5.15
N SER A 60 -7.06 -19.27 -5.68
CA SER A 60 -8.07 -20.32 -5.51
C SER A 60 -7.69 -21.62 -6.25
N ASP A 61 -6.98 -21.49 -7.36
CA ASP A 61 -6.57 -22.62 -8.22
C ASP A 61 -5.08 -22.96 -8.04
N ASP A 62 -4.25 -21.96 -7.75
CA ASP A 62 -2.81 -22.11 -7.54
C ASP A 62 -2.36 -21.44 -6.23
N PRO A 63 -2.32 -22.18 -5.10
CA PRO A 63 -1.82 -21.67 -3.82
C PRO A 63 -0.29 -21.78 -3.67
N SER A 64 0.46 -21.90 -4.77
CA SER A 64 1.92 -22.03 -4.74
C SER A 64 2.61 -20.81 -4.10
N PRO A 65 3.82 -20.97 -3.55
CA PRO A 65 4.64 -19.85 -3.05
C PRO A 65 4.80 -18.72 -4.08
N ALA A 66 5.00 -19.07 -5.35
CA ALA A 66 5.13 -18.07 -6.43
C ALA A 66 3.85 -17.26 -6.62
N ALA A 67 2.66 -17.90 -6.61
CA ALA A 67 1.39 -17.21 -6.70
C ALA A 67 1.13 -16.33 -5.47
N GLN A 68 1.48 -16.80 -4.26
CA GLN A 68 1.36 -16.02 -3.03
C GLN A 68 2.28 -14.78 -3.03
N VAL A 69 3.53 -14.92 -3.49
CA VAL A 69 4.45 -13.79 -3.67
C VAL A 69 3.88 -12.79 -4.69
N ARG A 70 3.38 -13.27 -5.83
CA ARG A 70 2.77 -12.40 -6.85
C ARG A 70 1.56 -11.63 -6.30
N ALA A 71 0.70 -12.28 -5.55
CA ALA A 71 -0.46 -11.66 -4.90
C ALA A 71 -0.03 -10.62 -3.86
N SER A 72 0.91 -10.96 -2.98
CA SER A 72 1.43 -10.06 -1.95
C SER A 72 2.11 -8.83 -2.55
N VAL A 73 2.91 -8.99 -3.62
CA VAL A 73 3.50 -7.84 -4.34
C VAL A 73 2.41 -6.92 -4.87
N THR A 74 1.36 -7.47 -5.46
CA THR A 74 0.29 -6.67 -6.06
C THR A 74 -0.52 -5.96 -4.99
N TYR A 75 -0.95 -6.67 -3.96
CA TYR A 75 -1.82 -6.14 -2.92
C TYR A 75 -1.01 -5.35 -1.87
N ASN A 76 -0.17 -6.03 -1.07
CA ASN A 76 0.49 -5.38 0.07
C ASN A 76 1.56 -4.36 -0.34
N HIS A 77 2.28 -4.59 -1.45
CA HIS A 77 3.39 -3.69 -1.79
C HIS A 77 2.99 -2.59 -2.76
N MET A 78 2.14 -2.88 -3.77
CA MET A 78 1.72 -1.86 -4.74
C MET A 78 0.47 -1.12 -4.29
N VAL A 79 -0.63 -1.83 -4.01
CA VAL A 79 -1.90 -1.19 -3.67
C VAL A 79 -1.81 -0.53 -2.29
N GLU A 80 -1.46 -1.24 -1.25
CA GLU A 80 -1.35 -0.66 0.09
C GLU A 80 -0.06 0.13 0.25
N GLY A 81 1.10 -0.50 -0.01
CA GLY A 81 2.42 0.01 0.33
C GLY A 81 2.92 1.18 -0.50
N MET A 82 2.39 1.39 -1.70
CA MET A 82 2.71 2.56 -2.52
C MET A 82 1.49 3.47 -2.69
N LEU A 83 0.38 2.96 -3.20
CA LEU A 83 -0.75 3.81 -3.59
C LEU A 83 -1.56 4.32 -2.39
N ALA A 84 -2.02 3.44 -1.51
CA ALA A 84 -2.82 3.83 -0.36
C ALA A 84 -2.02 4.71 0.61
N LEU A 85 -0.77 4.35 0.94
CA LEU A 85 0.09 5.17 1.79
C LEU A 85 0.34 6.57 1.20
N THR A 86 0.53 6.65 -0.12
CA THR A 86 0.70 7.94 -0.80
C THR A 86 -0.58 8.78 -0.71
N GLY A 87 -1.74 8.15 -0.81
CA GLY A 87 -3.03 8.81 -0.58
C GLY A 87 -3.18 9.30 0.87
N TYR A 88 -2.82 8.49 1.86
CA TYR A 88 -2.86 8.88 3.28
C TYR A 88 -1.86 9.99 3.60
N PHE A 89 -0.67 9.94 3.03
CA PHE A 89 0.31 11.02 3.12
C PHE A 89 -0.27 12.34 2.59
N GLY A 90 -0.96 12.31 1.45
CA GLY A 90 -1.63 13.48 0.88
C GLY A 90 -2.73 14.04 1.79
N TRP A 91 -3.60 13.18 2.31
CA TRP A 91 -4.63 13.58 3.26
C TRP A 91 -4.03 14.22 4.52
N HIS A 92 -3.01 13.59 5.10
CA HIS A 92 -2.34 14.08 6.29
C HIS A 92 -1.69 15.44 6.04
N LYS A 93 -0.88 15.54 4.98
CA LYS A 93 -0.20 16.77 4.59
C LYS A 93 -1.19 17.94 4.43
N ILE A 94 -2.21 17.78 3.60
CA ILE A 94 -3.19 18.83 3.33
C ILE A 94 -3.96 19.22 4.61
N CYS A 95 -4.42 18.24 5.38
CA CYS A 95 -5.26 18.52 6.55
C CYS A 95 -4.46 19.11 7.72
N VAL A 96 -3.25 18.61 7.99
CA VAL A 96 -2.39 19.10 9.08
C VAL A 96 -1.87 20.49 8.77
N GLU A 97 -1.28 20.71 7.60
CA GLU A 97 -0.74 22.02 7.19
C GLU A 97 -1.79 23.13 7.22
N ARG A 98 -3.04 22.81 6.95
CA ARG A 98 -4.12 23.79 6.92
C ARG A 98 -4.97 23.85 8.18
N GLY A 99 -4.72 22.96 9.15
CA GLY A 99 -5.49 22.87 10.39
C GLY A 99 -6.97 22.55 10.16
N ILE A 100 -7.29 21.74 9.14
CA ILE A 100 -8.66 21.40 8.73
C ILE A 100 -8.97 19.93 8.96
N LEU A 101 -10.25 19.56 9.02
CA LEU A 101 -10.77 18.19 9.06
C LEU A 101 -10.10 17.31 10.14
N PRO A 102 -10.08 17.71 11.43
CA PRO A 102 -9.40 16.94 12.48
C PRO A 102 -9.92 15.52 12.62
N GLY A 103 -11.20 15.27 12.33
CA GLY A 103 -11.77 13.92 12.28
C GLY A 103 -11.17 13.06 11.16
N MET A 104 -10.88 13.65 10.00
CA MET A 104 -10.23 12.94 8.90
C MET A 104 -8.76 12.66 9.20
N GLN A 105 -8.06 13.58 9.86
CA GLN A 105 -6.68 13.34 10.31
C GLN A 105 -6.61 12.12 11.24
N GLU A 106 -7.50 12.05 12.24
CA GLU A 106 -7.56 10.90 13.16
C GLU A 106 -7.98 9.61 12.46
N LEU A 107 -8.92 9.68 11.51
CA LEU A 107 -9.35 8.54 10.71
C LEU A 107 -8.18 7.96 9.91
N VAL A 108 -7.48 8.78 9.14
CA VAL A 108 -6.35 8.35 8.30
C VAL A 108 -5.21 7.82 9.17
N ARG A 109 -4.94 8.41 10.32
CA ARG A 109 -3.96 7.91 11.29
C ARG A 109 -4.30 6.49 11.75
N ARG A 110 -5.58 6.21 12.11
CA ARG A 110 -6.02 4.88 12.55
C ARG A 110 -5.96 3.85 11.43
N ILE A 111 -6.34 4.22 10.22
CA ILE A 111 -6.18 3.36 9.05
C ILE A 111 -4.70 3.05 8.85
N GLY A 112 -3.82 4.04 8.91
CA GLY A 112 -2.37 3.83 8.82
C GLY A 112 -1.82 2.86 9.88
N ASP A 113 -2.40 2.83 11.09
CA ASP A 113 -2.05 1.86 12.14
C ASP A 113 -2.44 0.42 11.75
N ASP A 114 -3.57 0.23 11.06
CA ASP A 114 -3.98 -1.06 10.52
C ASP A 114 -3.08 -1.46 9.34
N GLU A 115 -2.88 -0.58 8.37
CA GLU A 115 -2.08 -0.80 7.16
C GLU A 115 -0.62 -1.20 7.45
N ARG A 116 0.01 -0.63 8.48
CA ARG A 116 1.36 -1.03 8.89
C ARG A 116 1.47 -2.53 9.17
N ARG A 117 0.45 -3.10 9.82
CA ARG A 117 0.40 -4.55 10.08
C ARG A 117 0.23 -5.35 8.81
N HIS A 118 -0.62 -4.88 7.90
CA HIS A 118 -0.85 -5.53 6.60
C HIS A 118 0.42 -5.59 5.77
N MET A 119 1.14 -4.48 5.69
CA MET A 119 2.39 -4.40 4.93
C MET A 119 3.54 -5.18 5.59
N ALA A 120 3.64 -5.15 6.92
CA ALA A 120 4.61 -5.96 7.64
C ALA A 120 4.39 -7.46 7.38
N TRP A 121 3.13 -7.91 7.37
CA TRP A 121 2.77 -9.28 7.05
C TRP A 121 3.09 -9.64 5.59
N GLY A 122 2.78 -8.76 4.63
CA GLY A 122 3.13 -8.96 3.22
C GLY A 122 4.63 -9.08 3.01
N THR A 123 5.42 -8.20 3.65
CA THR A 123 6.88 -8.26 3.64
C THR A 123 7.40 -9.55 4.27
N PHE A 124 6.87 -9.95 5.41
CA PHE A 124 7.22 -11.21 6.08
C PHE A 124 6.93 -12.44 5.20
N THR A 125 5.75 -12.49 4.59
CA THR A 125 5.34 -13.58 3.70
C THR A 125 6.27 -13.71 2.50
N CYS A 126 6.57 -12.62 1.81
CA CYS A 126 7.52 -12.62 0.70
C CYS A 126 8.91 -13.07 1.15
N ARG A 127 9.41 -12.60 2.29
CA ARG A 127 10.71 -13.01 2.84
C ARG A 127 10.78 -14.49 3.15
N ARG A 128 9.72 -15.06 3.74
CA ARG A 128 9.65 -16.51 4.01
C ARG A 128 9.75 -17.33 2.75
N HIS A 129 9.01 -16.96 1.71
CA HIS A 129 9.05 -17.68 0.44
C HIS A 129 10.40 -17.53 -0.27
N VAL A 130 11.00 -16.33 -0.25
CA VAL A 130 12.34 -16.09 -0.82
C VAL A 130 13.42 -16.88 -0.06
N ALA A 131 13.36 -16.95 1.25
CA ALA A 131 14.29 -17.75 2.06
C ALA A 131 14.14 -19.26 1.83
N ALA A 132 12.90 -19.72 1.61
CA ALA A 132 12.63 -21.14 1.34
C ALA A 132 13.11 -21.58 -0.05
N ASP A 133 12.98 -20.72 -1.05
CA ASP A 133 13.42 -20.94 -2.42
C ASP A 133 13.74 -19.60 -3.11
N ASP A 134 15.01 -19.39 -3.49
CA ASP A 134 15.46 -18.16 -4.14
C ASP A 134 14.79 -17.89 -5.50
N ALA A 135 14.16 -18.88 -6.13
CA ALA A 135 13.35 -18.69 -7.33
C ALA A 135 12.18 -17.71 -7.08
N ASN A 136 11.66 -17.64 -5.87
CA ASN A 136 10.60 -16.69 -5.49
C ASN A 136 11.07 -15.23 -5.50
N TRP A 137 12.37 -14.98 -5.35
CA TRP A 137 12.93 -13.65 -5.57
C TRP A 137 12.73 -13.17 -7.01
N GLY A 138 12.96 -14.03 -7.98
CA GLY A 138 12.72 -13.70 -9.40
C GLY A 138 11.25 -13.35 -9.68
N VAL A 139 10.31 -14.04 -9.02
CA VAL A 139 8.87 -13.74 -9.10
C VAL A 139 8.58 -12.35 -8.50
N PHE A 140 9.11 -12.10 -7.31
CA PHE A 140 8.97 -10.81 -6.61
C PHE A 140 9.51 -9.65 -7.46
N GLU A 141 10.77 -9.74 -7.89
CA GLU A 141 11.44 -8.70 -8.66
C GLU A 141 10.75 -8.43 -10.00
N THR A 142 10.34 -9.49 -10.71
CA THR A 142 9.60 -9.35 -11.96
C THR A 142 8.29 -8.61 -11.73
N ARG A 143 7.53 -9.01 -10.70
CA ARG A 143 6.24 -8.39 -10.41
C ARG A 143 6.37 -6.93 -9.97
N MET A 144 7.38 -6.60 -9.17
CA MET A 144 7.68 -5.21 -8.81
C MET A 144 7.98 -4.36 -10.07
N ASN A 145 8.81 -4.88 -10.98
CA ASN A 145 9.14 -4.18 -12.21
C ASN A 145 7.94 -4.00 -13.16
N GLU A 146 6.97 -4.92 -13.15
CA GLU A 146 5.72 -4.80 -13.90
C GLU A 146 4.83 -3.67 -13.34
N LEU A 147 4.68 -3.62 -12.02
CA LEU A 147 3.66 -2.78 -11.37
C LEU A 147 4.15 -1.41 -10.93
N MET A 148 5.42 -1.26 -10.56
CA MET A 148 5.95 0.04 -10.08
C MET A 148 5.76 1.16 -11.11
N PRO A 149 6.03 0.98 -12.40
CA PRO A 149 5.75 2.00 -13.40
C PRO A 149 4.26 2.35 -13.51
N LEU A 150 3.37 1.37 -13.29
CA LEU A 150 1.93 1.61 -13.29
C LEU A 150 1.51 2.42 -12.07
N ALA A 151 2.03 2.08 -10.88
CA ALA A 151 1.73 2.82 -9.65
C ALA A 151 2.18 4.30 -9.75
N LEU A 152 3.37 4.55 -10.28
CA LEU A 152 3.86 5.92 -10.49
C LEU A 152 3.03 6.66 -11.54
N ARG A 153 2.66 6.00 -12.63
CA ARG A 153 1.79 6.58 -13.66
C ARG A 153 0.40 6.93 -13.10
N LEU A 154 -0.16 6.08 -12.24
CA LEU A 154 -1.44 6.38 -11.60
C LEU A 154 -1.38 7.68 -10.79
N ILE A 155 -0.28 7.91 -10.06
CA ILE A 155 -0.06 9.16 -9.32
C ILE A 155 0.00 10.34 -10.31
N GLU A 156 0.78 10.23 -11.38
CA GLU A 156 0.86 11.27 -12.42
C GLU A 156 -0.50 11.57 -13.06
N GLU A 157 -1.25 10.54 -13.45
CA GLU A 157 -2.58 10.69 -14.05
C GLU A 157 -3.55 11.40 -13.10
N GLY A 158 -3.55 11.02 -11.79
CA GLY A 158 -4.38 11.65 -10.78
C GLY A 158 -4.04 13.13 -10.57
N PHE A 159 -2.75 13.48 -10.55
CA PHE A 159 -2.31 14.87 -10.43
C PHE A 159 -2.61 15.69 -11.70
N ALA A 160 -2.55 15.07 -12.87
CA ALA A 160 -2.83 15.73 -14.15
C ALA A 160 -4.30 16.18 -14.32
N LEU A 161 -5.21 15.73 -13.45
CA LEU A 161 -6.62 16.19 -13.45
C LEU A 161 -6.76 17.64 -12.97
N TYR A 162 -5.71 18.24 -12.41
CA TYR A 162 -5.76 19.57 -11.78
C TYR A 162 -4.81 20.55 -12.46
N ASP A 163 -5.33 21.73 -12.84
CA ASP A 163 -4.56 22.85 -13.36
C ASP A 163 -5.24 24.18 -12.94
N PRO A 164 -4.67 24.97 -12.02
CA PRO A 164 -3.46 24.65 -11.23
C PRO A 164 -3.69 23.56 -10.18
N MET A 165 -2.60 22.91 -9.76
CA MET A 165 -2.65 21.94 -8.67
C MET A 165 -3.16 22.59 -7.38
N PRO A 166 -4.21 22.05 -6.74
CA PRO A 166 -4.71 22.60 -5.48
C PRO A 166 -3.74 22.32 -4.33
N PHE A 167 -3.84 23.14 -3.29
CA PHE A 167 -3.13 22.95 -2.02
C PHE A 167 -1.61 23.04 -2.08
N ASP A 168 -1.03 23.54 -3.17
CA ASP A 168 0.41 23.70 -3.38
C ASP A 168 1.21 22.38 -3.23
N ILE A 169 0.56 21.24 -3.48
CA ILE A 169 1.21 19.92 -3.43
C ILE A 169 1.99 19.64 -4.71
N SER A 170 3.07 18.87 -4.58
CA SER A 170 4.00 18.57 -5.67
C SER A 170 3.87 17.11 -6.11
N THR A 171 3.65 16.85 -7.40
CA THR A 171 3.67 15.51 -7.98
C THR A 171 4.98 14.79 -7.70
N ASP A 172 6.12 15.50 -7.84
CA ASP A 172 7.45 14.92 -7.61
C ASP A 172 7.63 14.43 -6.17
N GLU A 173 7.10 15.19 -5.19
CA GLU A 173 7.14 14.80 -3.78
C GLU A 173 6.38 13.49 -3.53
N PHE A 174 5.19 13.36 -4.11
CA PHE A 174 4.37 12.14 -3.96
C PHE A 174 4.99 10.94 -4.67
N MET A 175 5.55 11.14 -5.86
CA MET A 175 6.27 10.08 -6.59
C MET A 175 7.53 9.64 -5.84
N GLN A 176 8.28 10.58 -5.26
CA GLN A 176 9.45 10.27 -4.45
C GLN A 176 9.06 9.50 -3.18
N TYR A 177 7.99 9.92 -2.50
CA TYR A 177 7.45 9.21 -1.33
C TYR A 177 7.08 7.76 -1.66
N ALA A 178 6.28 7.55 -2.71
CA ALA A 178 5.87 6.21 -3.15
C ALA A 178 7.07 5.33 -3.52
N SER A 179 8.04 5.89 -4.26
CA SER A 179 9.23 5.16 -4.70
C SER A 179 10.12 4.76 -3.52
N ASP A 180 10.34 5.66 -2.56
CA ASP A 180 11.16 5.37 -1.37
C ASP A 180 10.58 4.20 -0.57
N LYS A 181 9.28 4.24 -0.27
CA LYS A 181 8.60 3.17 0.48
C LYS A 181 8.71 1.81 -0.24
N GLY A 182 8.48 1.79 -1.56
CA GLY A 182 8.60 0.58 -2.38
C GLY A 182 10.02 0.02 -2.40
N MET A 183 11.02 0.86 -2.62
CA MET A 183 12.42 0.44 -2.72
C MET A 183 13.00 -0.08 -1.39
N ARG A 184 12.62 0.52 -0.27
CA ARG A 184 13.05 0.07 1.06
C ARG A 184 12.46 -1.29 1.42
N ARG A 185 11.18 -1.55 1.08
CA ARG A 185 10.56 -2.88 1.23
C ARG A 185 11.25 -3.92 0.34
N LEU A 186 11.54 -3.58 -0.90
CA LEU A 186 12.30 -4.44 -1.81
C LEU A 186 13.66 -4.81 -1.20
N GLY A 187 14.39 -3.87 -0.63
CA GLY A 187 15.66 -4.11 0.07
C GLY A 187 15.50 -5.08 1.25
N THR A 188 14.44 -4.90 2.05
CA THR A 188 14.13 -5.76 3.19
C THR A 188 13.81 -7.20 2.75
N ILE A 189 13.06 -7.38 1.67
CA ILE A 189 12.74 -8.70 1.13
C ILE A 189 13.98 -9.35 0.54
N SER A 190 14.78 -8.61 -0.24
CA SER A 190 16.05 -9.09 -0.81
C SER A 190 17.01 -9.61 0.27
N SER A 191 17.01 -9.00 1.46
CA SER A 191 17.86 -9.43 2.59
C SER A 191 17.55 -10.82 3.14
N ALA A 192 16.43 -11.43 2.75
CA ALA A 192 16.07 -12.79 3.14
C ALA A 192 16.72 -13.88 2.27
N ARG A 193 17.29 -13.51 1.13
CA ARG A 193 17.94 -14.46 0.21
C ARG A 193 19.09 -15.20 0.88
N GLY A 194 19.08 -16.52 0.75
CA GLY A 194 20.10 -17.40 1.33
C GLY A 194 20.08 -17.55 2.85
N ARG A 195 19.10 -16.95 3.54
CA ARG A 195 18.92 -17.13 4.99
C ARG A 195 18.03 -18.34 5.29
N PRO A 196 18.24 -19.02 6.41
CA PRO A 196 17.33 -20.08 6.86
C PRO A 196 15.93 -19.51 7.18
N VAL A 197 14.87 -20.24 6.79
CA VAL A 197 13.48 -19.85 7.09
C VAL A 197 13.27 -19.64 8.60
N ALA A 198 13.86 -20.49 9.43
CA ALA A 198 13.75 -20.39 10.89
C ALA A 198 14.30 -19.05 11.46
N GLU A 199 15.25 -18.41 10.79
CA GLU A 199 15.72 -17.08 11.15
C GLU A 199 14.73 -16.00 10.70
N ILE A 200 14.13 -16.17 9.52
CA ILE A 200 13.10 -15.25 9.03
C ILE A 200 11.86 -15.27 9.91
N ASP A 201 11.46 -16.44 10.42
CA ASP A 201 10.31 -16.60 11.31
C ASP A 201 10.46 -15.84 12.65
N LEU A 202 11.69 -15.48 13.02
CA LEU A 202 12.01 -14.74 14.24
C LEU A 202 12.46 -13.29 13.98
N ASP A 203 12.46 -12.87 12.72
CA ASP A 203 12.99 -11.57 12.30
C ASP A 203 11.89 -10.50 12.27
N TYR A 204 11.98 -9.54 13.18
CA TYR A 204 11.04 -8.42 13.31
C TYR A 204 11.31 -7.25 12.36
N SER A 205 12.27 -7.38 11.43
CA SER A 205 12.64 -6.28 10.54
C SER A 205 11.48 -5.76 9.65
N PRO A 206 10.49 -6.57 9.22
CA PRO A 206 9.32 -6.03 8.54
C PRO A 206 8.50 -5.06 9.40
N VAL A 207 8.28 -5.38 10.67
CA VAL A 207 7.57 -4.52 11.62
C VAL A 207 8.37 -3.24 11.88
N GLN A 208 9.67 -3.38 12.16
CA GLN A 208 10.56 -2.23 12.41
C GLN A 208 10.65 -1.28 11.21
N LEU A 209 10.55 -1.80 9.98
CA LEU A 209 10.53 -0.96 8.78
C LEU A 209 9.27 -0.11 8.72
N GLU A 210 8.11 -0.70 8.96
CA GLU A 210 6.84 0.03 8.93
C GLU A 210 6.73 1.04 10.10
N ASP A 211 7.25 0.70 11.28
CA ASP A 211 7.37 1.64 12.41
C ASP A 211 8.29 2.82 12.04
N THR A 212 9.42 2.56 11.37
CA THR A 212 10.32 3.62 10.90
C THR A 212 9.62 4.55 9.91
N PHE A 213 8.83 4.01 8.99
CA PHE A 213 8.05 4.82 8.05
C PHE A 213 7.03 5.71 8.77
N ALA A 214 6.33 5.18 9.76
CA ALA A 214 5.37 5.96 10.54
C ALA A 214 6.06 7.11 11.31
N ASP A 215 7.20 6.83 11.93
CA ASP A 215 7.99 7.83 12.65
C ASP A 215 8.52 8.94 11.73
N GLU A 216 8.93 8.59 10.49
CA GLU A 216 9.38 9.56 9.49
C GLU A 216 8.23 10.45 9.02
N ASP A 217 7.08 9.86 8.75
CA ASP A 217 5.88 10.57 8.32
C ASP A 217 5.39 11.53 9.42
N GLU A 218 5.36 11.07 10.68
CA GLU A 218 4.99 11.93 11.82
C GLU A 218 5.96 13.12 11.99
N LYS A 219 7.26 12.90 11.85
CA LYS A 219 8.27 13.96 11.93
C LYS A 219 8.16 14.96 10.77
N ALA A 220 7.90 14.48 9.56
CA ALA A 220 7.70 15.33 8.40
C ALA A 220 6.51 16.27 8.59
N LEU A 221 5.40 15.74 9.16
CA LEU A 221 4.20 16.52 9.45
C LEU A 221 4.35 17.48 10.64
N ALA A 222 5.19 17.13 11.62
CA ALA A 222 5.45 17.99 12.77
C ALA A 222 6.41 19.17 12.45
N ALA A 223 7.12 19.11 11.33
CA ALA A 223 8.08 20.12 10.89
C ALA A 223 7.42 21.29 10.12
N VAL A 224 6.11 21.20 9.84
CA VAL A 224 5.28 22.19 9.16
C VAL A 224 4.50 23.03 10.19
#